data_2f937082e25d868aee2a9ef3aaf216b2
#
_entry.id   2f937082e25d868aee2a9ef3aaf216b2
#
_cell.length_a   1.000
_cell.length_b   1.000
_cell.length_c   1.000
_cell.angle_alpha   90.00
_cell.angle_beta   90.00
_cell.angle_gamma   90.00
#
_symmetry.space_group_name_H-M   'P 1'
#
loop_
_entity.id
_entity.type
_entity.pdbx_description
1 polymer ?
#
loop_
_entity_poly.entity_id
_entity_poly.type
_entity_poly.pdbx_seq_one_letter_code
_entity_poly.pdbx_strand_id
1 'polypeptide(L)'
;MKHLKKAFCLLLAAVMLLALGVPAMAAGEIPVDAEHFPDQALRTYVTDYCDMNKDNKLSAAECEAVQCIDLFEMKITKVADMTGIKHFTNLRELLVCGNQITALDLSGMAKLEKLDVSGCSKLLSLKLAGCSALTQLDASSCALTTLDLTGCSALKTVACSDNALTALDLCGSEQLT
;
A
#
# COMPACT_ATOMS: atom_id res chain seq x y z
N MET A 1 -13.84 18.83 0.03
CA MET A 1 -13.93 17.41 -0.36
C MET A 1 -12.72 16.58 0.07
N LYS A 2 -11.47 17.11 0.07
CA LYS A 2 -10.26 16.35 0.50
C LYS A 2 -10.29 15.91 1.98
N HIS A 3 -10.75 16.77 2.89
CA HIS A 3 -10.88 16.44 4.32
C HIS A 3 -11.93 15.37 4.63
N LEU A 4 -12.93 15.22 3.76
CA LEU A 4 -13.98 14.22 3.92
C LEU A 4 -13.47 12.80 3.62
N LYS A 5 -12.51 12.66 2.67
CA LYS A 5 -11.87 11.36 2.38
C LYS A 5 -10.97 10.88 3.53
N LYS A 6 -10.22 11.79 4.20
CA LYS A 6 -9.45 11.48 5.42
C LYS A 6 -10.32 10.90 6.51
N ALA A 7 -11.41 11.58 6.82
CA ALA A 7 -12.38 11.13 7.82
C ALA A 7 -13.02 9.80 7.43
N PHE A 8 -13.19 9.56 6.13
CA PHE A 8 -13.85 8.35 5.62
C PHE A 8 -12.95 7.10 5.69
N CYS A 9 -11.65 7.21 5.35
CA CYS A 9 -10.70 6.09 5.49
C CYS A 9 -10.49 5.70 6.97
N LEU A 10 -10.34 6.69 7.86
CA LEU A 10 -10.18 6.45 9.29
C LEU A 10 -11.49 6.04 9.98
N LEU A 11 -12.64 6.59 9.55
CA LEU A 11 -13.95 6.29 10.14
C LEU A 11 -14.46 4.90 9.75
N LEU A 12 -14.17 4.43 8.52
CA LEU A 12 -14.58 3.08 8.09
C LEU A 12 -13.88 2.00 8.90
N ALA A 13 -12.59 2.20 9.19
CA ALA A 13 -11.80 1.30 10.04
C ALA A 13 -12.37 1.25 11.48
N ALA A 14 -12.69 2.40 12.07
CA ALA A 14 -13.23 2.48 13.44
C ALA A 14 -14.64 1.88 13.57
N VAL A 15 -15.51 2.03 12.55
CA VAL A 15 -16.88 1.51 12.59
C VAL A 15 -16.94 -0.01 12.46
N MET A 16 -15.99 -0.63 11.74
CA MET A 16 -15.94 -2.09 11.63
C MET A 16 -15.50 -2.78 12.93
N LEU A 17 -14.60 -2.17 13.72
CA LEU A 17 -14.13 -2.75 14.98
C LEU A 17 -15.23 -2.75 16.05
N LEU A 18 -16.14 -1.76 16.05
CA LEU A 18 -17.26 -1.68 17.01
C LEU A 18 -18.37 -2.69 16.74
N ALA A 19 -18.43 -3.28 15.54
CA ALA A 19 -19.45 -4.25 15.16
C ALA A 19 -19.05 -5.71 15.45
N LEU A 20 -17.80 -5.99 15.77
CA LEU A 20 -17.27 -7.34 16.01
C LEU A 20 -17.04 -7.56 17.51
N GLY A 21 -18.14 -7.66 18.27
CA GLY A 21 -18.10 -8.12 19.66
C GLY A 21 -17.85 -9.62 19.80
N VAL A 22 -16.83 -10.17 19.13
CA VAL A 22 -16.36 -11.55 19.29
C VAL A 22 -14.86 -11.49 19.59
N PRO A 23 -14.38 -12.04 20.72
CA PRO A 23 -12.96 -12.21 20.91
C PRO A 23 -12.48 -13.23 19.87
N ALA A 24 -11.86 -12.76 18.80
CA ALA A 24 -11.16 -13.63 17.87
C ALA A 24 -10.00 -14.29 18.63
N MET A 25 -10.08 -15.60 18.79
CA MET A 25 -9.00 -16.43 19.31
C MET A 25 -7.74 -16.17 18.49
N ALA A 26 -6.66 -15.85 19.20
CA ALA A 26 -5.34 -15.49 18.74
C ALA A 26 -4.78 -16.44 17.66
N ALA A 27 -4.94 -16.07 16.41
CA ALA A 27 -4.08 -16.55 15.32
C ALA A 27 -3.17 -15.37 14.96
N GLY A 28 -1.97 -15.38 15.56
CA GLY A 28 -0.84 -14.56 15.10
C GLY A 28 -1.07 -13.04 15.10
N GLU A 29 -1.12 -12.42 16.29
CA GLU A 29 -0.93 -10.95 16.39
C GLU A 29 0.47 -10.60 15.85
N ILE A 30 0.55 -9.55 15.05
CA ILE A 30 1.79 -9.08 14.44
C ILE A 30 2.35 -7.95 15.30
N PRO A 31 3.52 -8.10 15.93
CA PRO A 31 4.12 -7.00 16.68
C PRO A 31 4.41 -5.79 15.80
N VAL A 32 4.12 -4.58 16.32
CA VAL A 32 4.51 -3.34 15.67
C VAL A 32 5.91 -2.96 16.15
N ASP A 33 6.91 -3.64 15.64
CA ASP A 33 8.32 -3.53 16.03
C ASP A 33 9.25 -3.39 14.82
N ALA A 34 10.56 -3.34 15.06
CA ALA A 34 11.55 -3.17 14.02
C ALA A 34 11.79 -4.45 13.18
N GLU A 35 11.33 -5.60 13.62
CA GLU A 35 11.41 -6.86 12.87
C GLU A 35 10.33 -6.91 11.79
N HIS A 36 9.09 -6.52 12.14
CA HIS A 36 7.92 -6.59 11.25
C HIS A 36 7.75 -5.31 10.41
N PHE A 37 8.15 -4.16 10.95
CA PHE A 37 8.12 -2.85 10.30
C PHE A 37 9.46 -2.13 10.53
N PRO A 38 10.53 -2.46 9.78
CA PRO A 38 11.87 -1.94 10.03
C PRO A 38 11.98 -0.42 9.84
N ASP A 39 11.24 0.16 8.89
CA ASP A 39 11.24 1.61 8.71
C ASP A 39 10.51 2.31 9.85
N GLN A 40 11.22 3.23 10.53
CA GLN A 40 10.67 3.92 11.70
C GLN A 40 9.48 4.82 11.35
N ALA A 41 9.49 5.46 10.19
CA ALA A 41 8.39 6.35 9.79
C ALA A 41 7.14 5.55 9.45
N LEU A 42 7.30 4.41 8.74
CA LEU A 42 6.21 3.48 8.49
C LEU A 42 5.68 2.88 9.79
N ARG A 43 6.57 2.43 10.68
CA ARG A 43 6.18 1.87 11.98
C ARG A 43 5.40 2.87 12.82
N THR A 44 5.83 4.14 12.85
CA THR A 44 5.08 5.21 13.55
C THR A 44 3.69 5.38 12.94
N TYR A 45 3.58 5.39 11.60
CA TYR A 45 2.28 5.44 10.93
C TYR A 45 1.39 4.25 11.33
N VAL A 46 1.93 3.04 11.34
CA VAL A 46 1.20 1.82 11.73
C VAL A 46 0.72 1.91 13.18
N THR A 47 1.61 2.31 14.12
CA THR A 47 1.23 2.52 15.52
C THR A 47 0.14 3.58 15.68
N ASP A 48 0.22 4.68 14.92
CA ASP A 48 -0.70 5.81 15.13
C ASP A 48 -2.07 5.60 14.47
N TYR A 49 -2.12 4.87 13.36
CA TYR A 49 -3.32 4.80 12.51
C TYR A 49 -3.85 3.40 12.24
N CYS A 50 -3.05 2.34 12.44
CA CYS A 50 -3.48 0.96 12.16
C CYS A 50 -3.69 0.14 13.45
N ASP A 51 -2.86 0.35 14.47
CA ASP A 51 -3.02 -0.22 15.81
C ASP A 51 -4.07 0.58 16.57
N MET A 52 -5.32 0.12 16.51
CA MET A 52 -6.47 0.88 17.03
C MET A 52 -6.61 0.81 18.54
N ASN A 53 -6.22 -0.31 19.15
CA ASN A 53 -6.28 -0.52 20.58
C ASN A 53 -5.02 -0.05 21.32
N LYS A 54 -3.96 0.34 20.56
CA LYS A 54 -2.68 0.85 21.06
C LYS A 54 -1.94 -0.15 21.96
N ASP A 55 -2.01 -1.43 21.64
CA ASP A 55 -1.29 -2.48 22.38
C ASP A 55 0.08 -2.83 21.77
N ASN A 56 0.50 -2.11 20.72
CA ASN A 56 1.70 -2.31 19.91
C ASN A 56 1.71 -3.64 19.16
N LYS A 57 0.54 -4.12 18.78
CA LYS A 57 0.36 -5.29 17.93
C LYS A 57 -0.74 -5.01 16.93
N LEU A 58 -0.76 -5.77 15.86
CA LEU A 58 -1.87 -5.79 14.90
C LEU A 58 -2.58 -7.13 15.00
N SER A 59 -3.82 -7.10 15.41
CA SER A 59 -4.73 -8.24 15.29
C SER A 59 -5.14 -8.45 13.83
N ALA A 60 -5.65 -9.61 13.49
CA ALA A 60 -6.21 -9.88 12.16
C ALA A 60 -7.31 -8.87 11.79
N ALA A 61 -8.15 -8.48 12.76
CA ALA A 61 -9.22 -7.50 12.53
C ALA A 61 -8.67 -6.10 12.19
N GLU A 62 -7.60 -5.67 12.85
CA GLU A 62 -6.93 -4.39 12.54
C GLU A 62 -6.26 -4.42 11.16
N CYS A 63 -5.57 -5.52 10.82
CA CYS A 63 -5.01 -5.70 9.49
C CYS A 63 -6.08 -5.66 8.40
N GLU A 64 -7.22 -6.30 8.61
CA GLU A 64 -8.34 -6.33 7.67
C GLU A 64 -9.10 -4.99 7.59
N ALA A 65 -9.08 -4.19 8.63
CA ALA A 65 -9.74 -2.89 8.68
C ALA A 65 -9.02 -1.84 7.81
N VAL A 66 -7.71 -1.99 7.59
CA VAL A 66 -6.91 -1.04 6.81
C VAL A 66 -7.15 -1.25 5.31
N GLN A 67 -7.86 -0.31 4.69
CA GLN A 67 -8.16 -0.31 3.25
C GLN A 67 -7.39 0.77 2.48
N CYS A 68 -6.85 1.77 3.16
CA CYS A 68 -6.11 2.86 2.55
C CYS A 68 -4.90 3.24 3.43
N ILE A 69 -3.74 3.36 2.81
CA ILE A 69 -2.54 3.96 3.41
C ILE A 69 -2.16 5.15 2.55
N ASP A 70 -2.25 6.34 3.12
CA ASP A 70 -1.95 7.61 2.44
C ASP A 70 -0.86 8.36 3.21
N LEU A 71 0.39 8.09 2.86
CA LEU A 71 1.54 8.77 3.44
C LEU A 71 1.70 10.18 2.90
N PHE A 72 1.23 10.44 1.68
CA PHE A 72 1.32 11.76 1.05
C PHE A 72 0.46 12.80 1.79
N GLU A 73 -0.80 12.46 2.02
CA GLU A 73 -1.71 13.33 2.75
C GLU A 73 -1.23 13.55 4.20
N MET A 74 -0.59 12.55 4.82
CA MET A 74 0.01 12.65 6.15
C MET A 74 1.36 13.38 6.16
N LYS A 75 1.87 13.78 4.97
CA LYS A 75 3.17 14.45 4.78
C LYS A 75 4.36 13.61 5.29
N ILE A 76 4.24 12.30 5.20
CA ILE A 76 5.31 11.35 5.50
C ILE A 76 6.08 11.08 4.21
N THR A 77 7.33 11.58 4.14
CA THR A 77 8.14 11.59 2.90
C THR A 77 9.52 10.97 3.07
N LYS A 78 9.73 10.19 4.13
CA LYS A 78 11.05 9.62 4.45
C LYS A 78 11.03 8.09 4.54
N VAL A 79 9.91 7.44 4.24
CA VAL A 79 9.83 5.98 4.26
C VAL A 79 10.74 5.42 3.17
N ALA A 80 11.65 4.55 3.57
CA ALA A 80 12.62 3.89 2.68
C ALA A 80 12.33 2.39 2.50
N ASP A 81 11.61 1.78 3.44
CA ASP A 81 11.29 0.37 3.45
C ASP A 81 9.81 0.16 3.81
N MET A 82 9.09 -0.54 2.94
CA MET A 82 7.66 -0.87 3.09
C MET A 82 7.44 -2.30 3.60
N THR A 83 8.46 -2.95 4.17
CA THR A 83 8.31 -4.26 4.81
C THR A 83 7.19 -4.21 5.86
N GLY A 84 6.35 -5.23 5.87
CA GLY A 84 5.15 -5.28 6.70
C GLY A 84 3.85 -4.87 5.97
N ILE A 85 3.94 -4.19 4.82
CA ILE A 85 2.76 -3.71 4.09
C ILE A 85 1.79 -4.86 3.70
N LYS A 86 2.30 -6.05 3.44
CA LYS A 86 1.50 -7.22 3.05
C LYS A 86 0.63 -7.81 4.16
N HIS A 87 0.81 -7.38 5.41
CA HIS A 87 -0.10 -7.74 6.50
C HIS A 87 -1.49 -7.13 6.32
N PHE A 88 -1.60 -6.02 5.59
CA PHE A 88 -2.88 -5.36 5.31
C PHE A 88 -3.60 -5.99 4.11
N THR A 89 -4.19 -7.16 4.34
CA THR A 89 -4.76 -8.03 3.28
C THR A 89 -5.97 -7.45 2.56
N ASN A 90 -6.61 -6.42 3.13
CA ASN A 90 -7.74 -5.70 2.53
C ASN A 90 -7.35 -4.34 1.93
N LEU A 91 -6.04 -4.06 1.82
CA LEU A 91 -5.58 -2.78 1.29
C LEU A 91 -6.02 -2.60 -0.17
N ARG A 92 -6.70 -1.47 -0.43
CA ARG A 92 -7.21 -1.08 -1.75
C ARG A 92 -6.44 0.10 -2.33
N GLU A 93 -6.02 1.04 -1.48
CA GLU A 93 -5.28 2.22 -1.93
C GLU A 93 -3.96 2.34 -1.17
N LEU A 94 -2.86 2.47 -1.90
CA LEU A 94 -1.53 2.73 -1.36
C LEU A 94 -0.94 3.98 -2.05
N LEU A 95 -0.87 5.08 -1.30
CA LEU A 95 -0.41 6.39 -1.79
C LEU A 95 0.84 6.77 -1.01
N VAL A 96 2.01 6.51 -1.61
CA VAL A 96 3.33 6.66 -0.97
C VAL A 96 4.26 7.57 -1.77
N CYS A 97 3.69 8.43 -2.62
CA CYS A 97 4.45 9.30 -3.50
C CYS A 97 5.48 10.17 -2.76
N GLY A 98 6.59 10.46 -3.44
CA GLY A 98 7.66 11.31 -2.90
C GLY A 98 8.48 10.69 -1.75
N ASN A 99 8.34 9.39 -1.48
CA ASN A 99 9.09 8.69 -0.46
C ASN A 99 10.47 8.19 -0.98
N GLN A 100 11.27 7.60 -0.11
CA GLN A 100 12.64 7.17 -0.41
C GLN A 100 12.76 5.66 -0.62
N ILE A 101 11.66 5.02 -0.98
CA ILE A 101 11.54 3.58 -1.19
C ILE A 101 12.48 3.17 -2.31
N THR A 102 13.27 2.11 -2.11
CA THR A 102 14.21 1.59 -3.11
C THR A 102 13.67 0.36 -3.84
N ALA A 103 12.85 -0.43 -3.16
CA ALA A 103 12.17 -1.59 -3.70
C ALA A 103 10.80 -1.74 -3.04
N LEU A 104 9.80 -2.18 -3.80
CA LEU A 104 8.45 -2.41 -3.31
C LEU A 104 7.90 -3.70 -3.92
N ASP A 105 7.58 -4.66 -3.07
CA ASP A 105 6.96 -5.92 -3.45
C ASP A 105 5.53 -5.99 -2.93
N LEU A 106 4.57 -5.83 -3.83
CA LEU A 106 3.14 -5.93 -3.59
C LEU A 106 2.53 -7.20 -4.21
N SER A 107 3.38 -8.15 -4.64
CA SER A 107 2.90 -9.38 -5.28
C SER A 107 1.87 -10.09 -4.42
N GLY A 108 0.75 -10.49 -5.03
CA GLY A 108 -0.35 -11.18 -4.37
C GLY A 108 -1.34 -10.27 -3.64
N MET A 109 -1.17 -8.94 -3.65
CA MET A 109 -2.15 -8.02 -3.08
C MET A 109 -3.35 -7.86 -4.03
N ALA A 110 -4.15 -8.90 -4.13
CA ALA A 110 -5.22 -9.04 -5.13
C ALA A 110 -6.37 -8.02 -4.97
N LYS A 111 -6.46 -7.35 -3.82
CA LYS A 111 -7.48 -6.32 -3.56
C LYS A 111 -7.00 -4.89 -3.79
N LEU A 112 -5.70 -4.70 -4.11
CA LEU A 112 -5.15 -3.38 -4.35
C LEU A 112 -5.72 -2.81 -5.67
N GLU A 113 -6.41 -1.68 -5.58
CA GLU A 113 -7.12 -1.03 -6.69
C GLU A 113 -6.35 0.20 -7.22
N LYS A 114 -5.64 0.89 -6.32
CA LYS A 114 -4.89 2.10 -6.65
C LYS A 114 -3.52 2.11 -6.00
N LEU A 115 -2.50 2.36 -6.80
CA LEU A 115 -1.12 2.52 -6.37
C LEU A 115 -0.54 3.83 -6.88
N ASP A 116 -0.01 4.66 -5.99
CA ASP A 116 0.76 5.85 -6.32
C ASP A 116 2.12 5.79 -5.61
N VAL A 117 3.16 5.55 -6.40
CA VAL A 117 4.58 5.58 -6.00
C VAL A 117 5.32 6.71 -6.71
N SER A 118 4.60 7.65 -7.33
CA SER A 118 5.19 8.73 -8.11
C SER A 118 6.20 9.55 -7.30
N GLY A 119 7.26 10.00 -7.94
CA GLY A 119 8.31 10.76 -7.28
C GLY A 119 9.16 9.98 -6.26
N CYS A 120 9.00 8.66 -6.15
CA CYS A 120 9.92 7.81 -5.40
C CYS A 120 11.22 7.63 -6.19
N SER A 121 12.02 8.69 -6.28
CA SER A 121 13.19 8.81 -7.17
C SER A 121 14.29 7.77 -6.92
N LYS A 122 14.19 6.97 -5.87
CA LYS A 122 15.11 5.86 -5.55
C LYS A 122 14.51 4.49 -5.86
N LEU A 123 13.26 4.41 -6.34
CA LEU A 123 12.58 3.14 -6.59
C LEU A 123 13.13 2.46 -7.84
N LEU A 124 13.89 1.39 -7.64
CA LEU A 124 14.52 0.59 -8.69
C LEU A 124 13.74 -0.65 -9.07
N SER A 125 12.93 -1.18 -8.14
CA SER A 125 12.17 -2.43 -8.31
C SER A 125 10.77 -2.28 -7.76
N LEU A 126 9.77 -2.56 -8.61
CA LEU A 126 8.36 -2.62 -8.26
C LEU A 126 7.79 -3.95 -8.75
N LYS A 127 7.26 -4.77 -7.83
CA LYS A 127 6.65 -6.06 -8.12
C LYS A 127 5.15 -6.01 -7.89
N LEU A 128 4.38 -6.32 -8.94
CA LEU A 128 2.92 -6.24 -8.95
C LEU A 128 2.24 -7.56 -9.36
N ALA A 129 2.99 -8.66 -9.45
CA ALA A 129 2.44 -9.95 -9.87
C ALA A 129 1.24 -10.35 -9.01
N GLY A 130 0.08 -10.58 -9.62
CA GLY A 130 -1.15 -10.96 -8.92
C GLY A 130 -1.93 -9.80 -8.28
N CYS A 131 -1.61 -8.53 -8.57
CA CYS A 131 -2.44 -7.39 -8.22
C CYS A 131 -3.63 -7.27 -9.19
N SER A 132 -4.49 -8.28 -9.21
CA SER A 132 -5.54 -8.45 -10.23
C SER A 132 -6.65 -7.39 -10.19
N ALA A 133 -6.85 -6.72 -9.05
CA ALA A 133 -7.81 -5.63 -8.92
C ALA A 133 -7.22 -4.24 -9.21
N LEU A 134 -5.92 -4.14 -9.52
CA LEU A 134 -5.25 -2.85 -9.73
C LEU A 134 -5.82 -2.17 -10.98
N THR A 135 -6.44 -1.01 -10.80
CA THR A 135 -7.05 -0.22 -11.86
C THR A 135 -6.26 1.02 -12.22
N GLN A 136 -5.49 1.57 -11.26
CA GLN A 136 -4.73 2.81 -11.41
C GLN A 136 -3.33 2.64 -10.85
N LEU A 137 -2.33 2.90 -11.68
CA LEU A 137 -0.91 2.91 -11.31
C LEU A 137 -0.30 4.25 -11.69
N ASP A 138 0.28 4.95 -10.73
CA ASP A 138 1.22 6.04 -10.98
C ASP A 138 2.60 5.67 -10.41
N ALA A 139 3.53 5.40 -11.33
CA ALA A 139 4.92 5.13 -11.05
C ALA A 139 5.84 6.13 -11.79
N SER A 140 5.34 7.35 -12.02
CA SER A 140 6.09 8.41 -12.68
C SER A 140 7.24 8.93 -11.81
N SER A 141 8.29 9.44 -12.43
CA SER A 141 9.43 10.07 -11.76
C SER A 141 10.10 9.15 -10.71
N CYS A 142 10.28 7.89 -11.07
CA CYS A 142 11.00 6.88 -10.31
C CYS A 142 12.33 6.55 -11.00
N ALA A 143 13.02 5.50 -10.52
CA ALA A 143 14.26 4.99 -11.13
C ALA A 143 14.08 3.58 -11.72
N LEU A 144 12.88 3.24 -12.16
CA LEU A 144 12.56 1.92 -12.70
C LEU A 144 13.25 1.71 -14.04
N THR A 145 13.90 0.54 -14.21
CA THR A 145 14.47 0.09 -15.49
C THR A 145 13.55 -0.90 -16.21
N THR A 146 12.69 -1.56 -15.47
CA THR A 146 11.66 -2.48 -15.96
C THR A 146 10.38 -2.29 -15.16
N LEU A 147 9.24 -2.53 -15.81
CA LEU A 147 7.93 -2.55 -15.16
C LEU A 147 7.14 -3.72 -15.73
N ASP A 148 6.93 -4.74 -14.90
CA ASP A 148 6.14 -5.93 -15.24
C ASP A 148 4.73 -5.78 -14.67
N LEU A 149 3.74 -5.72 -15.55
CA LEU A 149 2.32 -5.59 -15.23
C LEU A 149 1.55 -6.91 -15.43
N THR A 150 2.27 -8.01 -15.58
CA THR A 150 1.65 -9.34 -15.73
C THR A 150 0.74 -9.66 -14.55
N GLY A 151 -0.52 -9.99 -14.85
CA GLY A 151 -1.53 -10.29 -13.83
C GLY A 151 -2.29 -9.08 -13.28
N CYS A 152 -1.99 -7.85 -13.75
CA CYS A 152 -2.78 -6.63 -13.44
C CYS A 152 -3.95 -6.47 -14.44
N SER A 153 -4.81 -7.48 -14.53
CA SER A 153 -5.84 -7.58 -15.60
C SER A 153 -6.94 -6.51 -15.54
N ALA A 154 -7.12 -5.85 -14.39
CA ALA A 154 -8.10 -4.76 -14.25
C ALA A 154 -7.53 -3.37 -14.56
N LEU A 155 -6.26 -3.27 -14.99
CA LEU A 155 -5.55 -2.01 -15.11
C LEU A 155 -6.14 -1.14 -16.23
N LYS A 156 -6.52 0.10 -15.89
CA LYS A 156 -7.15 1.07 -16.77
C LYS A 156 -6.25 2.24 -17.09
N THR A 157 -5.45 2.68 -16.11
CA THR A 157 -4.55 3.81 -16.29
C THR A 157 -3.18 3.48 -15.71
N VAL A 158 -2.14 3.80 -16.49
CA VAL A 158 -0.73 3.67 -16.11
C VAL A 158 -0.02 4.98 -16.41
N ALA A 159 0.61 5.57 -15.42
CA ALA A 159 1.58 6.63 -15.60
C ALA A 159 2.96 6.10 -15.18
N CYS A 160 3.94 6.15 -16.06
CA CYS A 160 5.31 5.70 -15.82
C CYS A 160 6.36 6.59 -16.50
N SER A 161 6.00 7.86 -16.75
CA SER A 161 6.94 8.86 -17.30
C SER A 161 8.13 9.09 -16.36
N ASP A 162 9.19 9.68 -16.89
CA ASP A 162 10.38 10.03 -16.11
C ASP A 162 10.97 8.84 -15.32
N ASN A 163 11.14 7.72 -16.02
CA ASN A 163 11.82 6.51 -15.56
C ASN A 163 12.95 6.16 -16.55
N ALA A 164 13.74 5.14 -16.21
CA ALA A 164 14.77 4.58 -17.09
C ALA A 164 14.31 3.27 -17.77
N LEU A 165 13.01 3.16 -18.09
CA LEU A 165 12.46 1.93 -18.65
C LEU A 165 13.06 1.61 -20.02
N THR A 166 13.61 0.40 -20.14
CA THR A 166 14.10 -0.14 -21.42
C THR A 166 13.07 -1.03 -22.11
N ALA A 167 12.09 -1.51 -21.35
CA ALA A 167 10.94 -2.28 -21.85
C ALA A 167 9.74 -2.04 -20.94
N LEU A 168 8.55 -2.11 -21.53
CA LEU A 168 7.26 -2.07 -20.83
C LEU A 168 6.40 -3.17 -21.42
N ASP A 169 6.07 -4.17 -20.62
CA ASP A 169 5.16 -5.22 -21.02
C ASP A 169 3.74 -4.90 -20.52
N LEU A 170 2.83 -4.73 -21.45
CA LEU A 170 1.41 -4.46 -21.20
C LEU A 170 0.53 -5.68 -21.48
N CYS A 171 1.12 -6.86 -21.69
CA CYS A 171 0.37 -8.08 -21.96
C CYS A 171 -0.62 -8.40 -20.83
N GLY A 172 -1.88 -8.61 -21.20
CA GLY A 172 -2.96 -8.87 -20.24
C GLY A 172 -3.61 -7.64 -19.62
N SER A 173 -3.22 -6.42 -20.04
CA SER A 173 -3.85 -5.16 -19.63
C SER A 173 -4.86 -4.67 -20.67
N GLU A 174 -5.86 -5.48 -20.98
CA GLU A 174 -6.84 -5.21 -22.06
C GLU A 174 -7.79 -4.03 -21.75
N GLN A 175 -7.78 -3.54 -20.53
CA GLN A 175 -8.64 -2.44 -20.07
C GLN A 175 -7.96 -1.07 -20.14
N LEU A 176 -6.70 -0.97 -20.60
CA LEU A 176 -5.96 0.29 -20.70
C LEU A 176 -6.62 1.23 -21.72
N THR A 177 -6.84 2.50 -21.29
CA THR A 177 -7.46 3.55 -22.08
C THR A 177 -6.60 4.80 -22.12
#